data_186b27b6fdc384e4f7b640ae4af25b23
#
_entry.id   186b27b6fdc384e4f7b640ae4af25b23
#
_cell.length_a   1.000
_cell.length_b   1.000
_cell.length_c   1.000
_cell.angle_alpha   90.00
_cell.angle_beta   90.00
_cell.angle_gamma   90.00
#
_symmetry.space_group_name_H-M   'P 1'
#
loop_
_entity.id
_entity.type
_entity.pdbx_description
1 polymer ?
#
loop_
_entity_poly.entity_id
_entity_poly.type
_entity_poly.pdbx_seq_one_letter_code
_entity_poly.pdbx_strand_id
1 'polypeptide(L)'
;MRPKRESATSNGQTYFVTSNTSERRPFFRHERWANLFLSTLYGYRPERYLLHGFVLMPDHFHVLMTPQASLELAIQCLKGGFSFRAKRELGWKGEVWVAGFSDHRIRDGEDCRIHSAYIARNPVKARLVEQAAHYAYSSANGQFELDSFPLGLKPQIVLDSSGAAEAAPFQNNDKSSFQSNNESAFQGKNDDAQSLK
;
A
#
# COMPACT_ATOMS: atom_id res chain seq x y z
N MET A 1 8.77 -8.02 20.19
CA MET A 1 7.45 -8.67 20.17
C MET A 1 6.43 -7.64 19.70
N ARG A 2 5.76 -7.83 18.55
CA ARG A 2 4.71 -6.89 18.09
C ARG A 2 3.52 -6.95 19.06
N PRO A 3 2.96 -5.82 19.51
CA PRO A 3 1.77 -5.83 20.36
C PRO A 3 0.62 -6.53 19.62
N LYS A 4 -0.15 -7.34 20.34
CA LYS A 4 -1.38 -7.91 19.80
C LYS A 4 -2.35 -6.77 19.47
N ARG A 5 -2.88 -6.74 18.25
CA ARG A 5 -3.75 -5.67 17.73
C ARG A 5 -5.23 -5.82 18.14
N GLU A 6 -5.54 -6.77 19.01
CA GLU A 6 -6.93 -7.09 19.42
C GLU A 6 -7.71 -5.89 19.98
N SER A 7 -7.03 -4.93 20.62
CA SER A 7 -7.65 -3.71 21.15
C SER A 7 -7.80 -2.58 20.12
N ALA A 8 -7.15 -2.68 18.96
CA ALA A 8 -7.13 -1.60 17.97
C ALA A 8 -8.44 -1.49 17.18
N THR A 9 -9.19 -2.59 17.05
CA THR A 9 -10.40 -2.67 16.22
C THR A 9 -11.65 -2.13 16.89
N SER A 10 -11.75 -2.24 18.22
CA SER A 10 -12.93 -1.81 18.97
C SER A 10 -13.13 -0.29 19.00
N ASN A 11 -12.14 0.50 18.61
CA ASN A 11 -12.10 1.98 18.72
C ASN A 11 -12.10 2.71 17.38
N GLY A 12 -12.46 2.08 16.26
CA GLY A 12 -12.49 2.73 14.94
C GLY A 12 -11.14 3.28 14.48
N GLN A 13 -10.05 2.56 14.78
CA GLN A 13 -8.69 3.00 14.46
C GLN A 13 -8.42 2.94 12.95
N THR A 14 -7.88 4.03 12.41
CA THR A 14 -7.43 4.12 11.02
C THR A 14 -5.98 3.71 10.89
N TYR A 15 -5.65 3.03 9.80
CA TYR A 15 -4.30 2.57 9.49
C TYR A 15 -3.90 2.96 8.08
N PHE A 16 -2.64 3.35 7.94
CA PHE A 16 -1.95 3.37 6.66
C PHE A 16 -1.27 2.02 6.47
N VAL A 17 -1.57 1.34 5.38
CA VAL A 17 -1.07 -0.02 5.10
C VAL A 17 -0.33 -0.05 3.78
N THR A 18 0.77 -0.79 3.76
CA THR A 18 1.57 -1.08 2.57
C THR A 18 1.71 -2.58 2.39
N SER A 19 1.51 -3.08 1.18
CA SER A 19 1.82 -4.46 0.81
C SER A 19 2.41 -4.55 -0.58
N ASN A 20 3.47 -5.36 -0.69
CA ASN A 20 4.21 -5.56 -1.94
C ASN A 20 3.76 -6.84 -2.63
N THR A 21 3.87 -6.84 -3.96
CA THR A 21 3.77 -8.07 -4.74
C THR A 21 4.98 -8.98 -4.50
N SER A 22 4.78 -10.27 -4.72
CA SER A 22 5.86 -11.26 -4.66
C SER A 22 6.96 -10.90 -5.65
N GLU A 23 8.21 -10.91 -5.18
CA GLU A 23 9.39 -10.56 -5.98
C GLU A 23 9.30 -9.16 -6.62
N ARG A 24 8.50 -8.25 -6.07
CA ARG A 24 8.27 -6.91 -6.62
C ARG A 24 7.82 -6.95 -8.09
N ARG A 25 7.12 -8.00 -8.51
CA ARG A 25 6.59 -8.13 -9.88
C ARG A 25 5.62 -7.00 -10.19
N PRO A 26 5.78 -6.29 -11.30
CA PRO A 26 4.97 -5.12 -11.62
C PRO A 26 3.61 -5.50 -12.24
N PHE A 27 2.84 -6.35 -11.58
CA PHE A 27 1.55 -6.84 -12.06
C PHE A 27 0.60 -5.70 -12.47
N PHE A 28 0.59 -4.62 -11.70
CA PHE A 28 -0.35 -3.51 -11.86
C PHE A 28 0.04 -2.53 -12.96
N ARG A 29 1.11 -2.80 -13.72
CA ARG A 29 1.32 -2.16 -15.03
C ARG A 29 0.31 -2.62 -16.08
N HIS A 30 -0.25 -3.82 -15.88
CA HIS A 30 -1.28 -4.36 -16.76
C HIS A 30 -2.65 -3.94 -16.26
N GLU A 31 -3.40 -3.25 -17.10
CA GLU A 31 -4.73 -2.69 -16.77
C GLU A 31 -5.69 -3.75 -16.19
N ARG A 32 -5.73 -4.96 -16.75
CA ARG A 32 -6.57 -6.05 -16.25
C ARG A 32 -6.29 -6.39 -14.78
N TRP A 33 -5.02 -6.37 -14.38
CA TRP A 33 -4.60 -6.61 -13.01
C TRP A 33 -4.97 -5.44 -12.10
N ALA A 34 -4.73 -4.22 -12.55
CA ALA A 34 -5.08 -3.01 -11.79
C ALA A 34 -6.58 -2.91 -11.57
N ASN A 35 -7.39 -3.09 -12.62
CA ASN A 35 -8.85 -3.05 -12.52
C ASN A 35 -9.40 -4.18 -11.64
N LEU A 36 -8.82 -5.40 -11.72
CA LEU A 36 -9.17 -6.49 -10.84
C LEU A 36 -8.88 -6.17 -9.37
N PHE A 37 -7.73 -5.53 -9.09
CA PHE A 37 -7.40 -5.09 -7.73
C PHE A 37 -8.39 -4.02 -7.24
N LEU A 38 -8.64 -2.98 -8.02
CA LEU A 38 -9.58 -1.93 -7.66
C LEU A 38 -10.99 -2.48 -7.41
N SER A 39 -11.50 -3.33 -8.29
CA SER A 39 -12.81 -3.96 -8.07
C SER A 39 -12.83 -4.85 -6.82
N THR A 40 -11.70 -5.48 -6.44
CA THR A 40 -11.59 -6.24 -5.20
C THR A 40 -11.54 -5.32 -3.99
N LEU A 41 -10.77 -4.23 -4.06
CA LEU A 41 -10.67 -3.21 -3.03
C LEU A 41 -12.05 -2.60 -2.71
N TYR A 42 -12.82 -2.28 -3.73
CA TYR A 42 -14.17 -1.74 -3.56
C TYR A 42 -15.21 -2.80 -3.15
N GLY A 43 -15.04 -4.03 -3.58
CA GLY A 43 -15.97 -5.12 -3.29
C GLY A 43 -16.03 -5.56 -1.83
N TYR A 44 -15.09 -5.12 -1.00
CA TYR A 44 -15.08 -5.38 0.45
C TYR A 44 -15.52 -4.17 1.28
N ARG A 45 -15.82 -3.03 0.66
CA ARG A 45 -16.43 -1.85 1.29
C ARG A 45 -17.94 -2.00 1.38
N PRO A 46 -18.58 -1.44 2.42
CA PRO A 46 -18.01 -1.01 3.70
C PRO A 46 -17.92 -2.14 4.73
N GLU A 47 -18.27 -3.40 4.36
CA GLU A 47 -18.48 -4.51 5.29
C GLU A 47 -17.21 -4.93 6.02
N ARG A 48 -16.05 -4.80 5.37
CA ARG A 48 -14.75 -5.19 5.95
C ARG A 48 -13.93 -4.01 6.40
N TYR A 49 -14.06 -2.87 5.75
CA TYR A 49 -13.36 -1.62 6.10
C TYR A 49 -13.98 -0.41 5.44
N LEU A 50 -13.77 0.75 6.05
CA LEU A 50 -13.93 2.05 5.41
C LEU A 50 -12.63 2.39 4.68
N LEU A 51 -12.71 2.91 3.45
CA LEU A 51 -11.57 3.27 2.61
C LEU A 51 -11.46 4.78 2.50
N HIS A 52 -10.38 5.36 3.03
CA HIS A 52 -10.18 6.81 3.08
C HIS A 52 -9.19 7.34 2.04
N GLY A 53 -8.40 6.47 1.45
CA GLY A 53 -7.44 6.81 0.41
C GLY A 53 -6.63 5.62 -0.04
N PHE A 54 -6.13 5.66 -1.27
CA PHE A 54 -5.27 4.61 -1.80
C PHE A 54 -4.43 5.08 -2.97
N VAL A 55 -3.36 4.35 -3.22
CA VAL A 55 -2.63 4.34 -4.50
C VAL A 55 -2.17 2.92 -4.80
N LEU A 56 -2.41 2.50 -6.04
CA LEU A 56 -1.94 1.23 -6.56
C LEU A 56 -0.73 1.48 -7.47
N MET A 57 0.45 1.20 -6.96
CA MET A 57 1.71 1.30 -7.69
C MET A 57 1.96 0.04 -8.52
N PRO A 58 2.88 0.03 -9.49
CA PRO A 58 3.11 -1.14 -10.34
C PRO A 58 3.32 -2.47 -9.59
N ASP A 59 3.95 -2.44 -8.43
CA ASP A 59 4.40 -3.62 -7.67
C ASP A 59 4.01 -3.60 -6.18
N HIS A 60 3.17 -2.65 -5.76
CA HIS A 60 2.68 -2.54 -4.39
C HIS A 60 1.46 -1.64 -4.32
N PHE A 61 0.82 -1.62 -3.15
CA PHE A 61 -0.23 -0.65 -2.87
C PHE A 61 -0.02 0.02 -1.52
N HIS A 62 -0.58 1.21 -1.40
CA HIS A 62 -0.81 1.89 -0.13
C HIS A 62 -2.30 2.16 0.02
N VAL A 63 -2.83 1.95 1.23
CA VAL A 63 -4.22 2.26 1.56
C VAL A 63 -4.30 2.93 2.93
N LEU A 64 -5.22 3.89 3.05
CA LEU A 64 -5.72 4.41 4.32
C LEU A 64 -7.07 3.80 4.56
N MET A 65 -7.23 3.03 5.65
CA MET A 65 -8.47 2.33 5.94
C MET A 65 -8.76 2.24 7.44
N THR A 66 -10.05 2.19 7.77
CA THR A 66 -10.53 1.84 9.11
C THR A 66 -11.20 0.47 9.03
N PRO A 67 -10.60 -0.59 9.59
CA PRO A 67 -11.18 -1.93 9.57
C PRO A 67 -12.44 -2.01 10.44
N GLN A 68 -13.43 -2.79 10.01
CA GLN A 68 -14.68 -3.02 10.75
C GLN A 68 -14.53 -4.08 11.86
N ALA A 69 -13.61 -5.04 11.66
CA ALA A 69 -13.31 -6.08 12.66
C ALA A 69 -11.82 -6.01 13.04
N SER A 70 -10.90 -6.59 12.31
CA SER A 70 -9.46 -6.49 12.55
C SER A 70 -8.72 -6.08 11.29
N LEU A 71 -7.57 -5.41 11.46
CA LEU A 71 -6.75 -5.03 10.32
C LEU A 71 -6.26 -6.25 9.54
N GLU A 72 -5.90 -7.30 10.28
CA GLU A 72 -5.47 -8.57 9.71
C GLU A 72 -6.55 -9.19 8.83
N LEU A 73 -7.80 -9.23 9.31
CA LEU A 73 -8.92 -9.75 8.54
C LEU A 73 -9.21 -8.90 7.29
N ALA A 74 -9.20 -7.58 7.43
CA ALA A 74 -9.40 -6.66 6.31
C ALA A 74 -8.36 -6.88 5.20
N ILE A 75 -7.07 -6.95 5.58
CA ILE A 75 -5.98 -7.18 4.62
C ILE A 75 -5.98 -8.62 4.09
N GLN A 76 -6.35 -9.60 4.89
CA GLN A 76 -6.53 -10.98 4.45
C GLN A 76 -7.63 -11.08 3.39
N CYS A 77 -8.78 -10.44 3.62
CA CYS A 77 -9.87 -10.39 2.63
C CYS A 77 -9.38 -9.72 1.33
N LEU A 78 -8.73 -8.57 1.41
CA LEU A 78 -8.24 -7.85 0.24
C LEU A 78 -7.20 -8.66 -0.54
N LYS A 79 -6.11 -9.11 0.12
CA LYS A 79 -5.01 -9.85 -0.55
C LYS A 79 -5.46 -11.24 -0.99
N GLY A 80 -6.16 -11.97 -0.14
CA GLY A 80 -6.65 -13.32 -0.42
C GLY A 80 -7.73 -13.31 -1.51
N GLY A 81 -8.69 -12.39 -1.40
CA GLY A 81 -9.73 -12.21 -2.40
C GLY A 81 -9.16 -11.85 -3.78
N PHE A 82 -8.18 -10.94 -3.81
CA PHE A 82 -7.49 -10.61 -5.06
C PHE A 82 -6.73 -11.81 -5.64
N SER A 83 -5.97 -12.56 -4.81
CA SER A 83 -5.24 -13.74 -5.27
C SER A 83 -6.17 -14.82 -5.82
N PHE A 84 -7.31 -15.05 -5.15
CA PHE A 84 -8.33 -15.98 -5.62
C PHE A 84 -8.88 -15.55 -7.00
N ARG A 85 -9.21 -14.26 -7.14
CA ARG A 85 -9.71 -13.71 -8.41
C ARG A 85 -8.65 -13.73 -9.49
N ALA A 86 -7.39 -13.40 -9.19
CA ALA A 86 -6.29 -13.47 -10.15
C ALA A 86 -6.09 -14.90 -10.68
N LYS A 87 -6.21 -15.92 -9.82
CA LYS A 87 -6.20 -17.32 -10.24
C LYS A 87 -7.37 -17.65 -11.17
N ARG A 88 -8.59 -17.24 -10.81
CA ARG A 88 -9.81 -17.60 -11.53
C ARG A 88 -9.99 -16.80 -12.82
N GLU A 89 -9.74 -15.48 -12.79
CA GLU A 89 -10.10 -14.56 -13.88
C GLU A 89 -8.91 -14.25 -14.80
N LEU A 90 -7.66 -14.35 -14.29
CA LEU A 90 -6.44 -14.09 -15.06
C LEU A 90 -5.61 -15.36 -15.32
N GLY A 91 -6.01 -16.52 -14.78
CA GLY A 91 -5.29 -17.79 -14.93
C GLY A 91 -3.95 -17.85 -14.20
N TRP A 92 -3.69 -16.95 -13.25
CA TRP A 92 -2.42 -16.87 -12.54
C TRP A 92 -2.24 -18.05 -11.56
N LYS A 93 -1.08 -18.73 -11.60
CA LYS A 93 -0.80 -19.90 -10.77
C LYS A 93 0.25 -19.68 -9.68
N GLY A 94 0.92 -18.52 -9.70
CA GLY A 94 1.99 -18.20 -8.75
C GLY A 94 1.50 -17.40 -7.55
N GLU A 95 2.43 -17.07 -6.65
CA GLU A 95 2.18 -16.12 -5.57
C GLU A 95 2.02 -14.72 -6.12
N VAL A 96 1.07 -13.97 -5.55
CA VAL A 96 0.84 -12.56 -5.90
C VAL A 96 1.52 -11.64 -4.91
N TRP A 97 1.51 -11.98 -3.63
CA TRP A 97 1.90 -11.09 -2.54
C TRP A 97 3.08 -11.62 -1.74
N VAL A 98 3.93 -10.71 -1.28
CA VAL A 98 4.84 -11.00 -0.17
C VAL A 98 4.00 -11.33 1.07
N ALA A 99 4.47 -12.25 1.91
CA ALA A 99 3.82 -12.59 3.17
C ALA A 99 3.76 -11.37 4.10
N GLY A 100 2.62 -11.20 4.79
CA GLY A 100 2.40 -10.08 5.71
C GLY A 100 2.13 -8.75 5.00
N PHE A 101 2.26 -7.67 5.75
CA PHE A 101 2.11 -6.29 5.32
C PHE A 101 2.76 -5.37 6.36
N SER A 102 3.07 -4.12 5.98
CA SER A 102 3.48 -3.06 6.90
C SER A 102 2.28 -2.17 7.19
N ASP A 103 2.18 -1.68 8.42
CA ASP A 103 1.13 -0.76 8.83
C ASP A 103 1.66 0.32 9.76
N HIS A 104 1.00 1.47 9.71
CA HIS A 104 1.16 2.57 10.64
C HIS A 104 -0.23 2.99 11.13
N ARG A 105 -0.41 3.04 12.46
CA ARG A 105 -1.66 3.52 13.06
C ARG A 105 -1.71 5.03 12.97
N ILE A 106 -2.76 5.57 12.37
CA ILE A 106 -3.00 7.01 12.29
C ILE A 106 -3.44 7.51 13.67
N ARG A 107 -2.72 8.47 14.21
CA ARG A 107 -2.88 8.97 15.59
C ARG A 107 -3.81 10.17 15.68
N ASP A 108 -3.71 11.07 14.71
CA ASP A 108 -4.42 12.36 14.70
C ASP A 108 -4.62 12.87 13.25
N GLY A 109 -5.23 14.05 13.13
CA GLY A 109 -5.52 14.65 11.82
C GLY A 109 -4.27 15.06 11.04
N GLU A 110 -3.19 15.41 11.72
CA GLU A 110 -1.93 15.76 11.05
C GLU A 110 -1.25 14.51 10.49
N ASP A 111 -1.19 13.42 11.25
CA ASP A 111 -0.69 12.15 10.79
C ASP A 111 -1.51 11.63 9.59
N CYS A 112 -2.84 11.82 9.64
CA CYS A 112 -3.72 11.53 8.52
C CYS A 112 -3.37 12.36 7.27
N ARG A 113 -3.14 13.68 7.42
CA ARG A 113 -2.76 14.58 6.34
C ARG A 113 -1.45 14.17 5.69
N ILE A 114 -0.44 13.82 6.50
CA ILE A 114 0.87 13.37 6.04
C ILE A 114 0.74 12.12 5.18
N HIS A 115 0.00 11.10 5.65
CA HIS A 115 -0.15 9.84 4.91
C HIS A 115 -1.03 9.99 3.66
N SER A 116 -2.05 10.87 3.69
CA SER A 116 -2.84 11.22 2.50
C SER A 116 -1.97 11.91 1.44
N ALA A 117 -1.12 12.87 1.85
CA ALA A 117 -0.18 13.52 0.95
C ALA A 117 0.88 12.53 0.40
N TYR A 118 1.33 11.57 1.22
CA TYR A 118 2.23 10.50 0.78
C TYR A 118 1.59 9.65 -0.32
N ILE A 119 0.34 9.21 -0.14
CA ILE A 119 -0.44 8.46 -1.15
C ILE A 119 -0.48 9.26 -2.46
N ALA A 120 -0.88 10.53 -2.40
CA ALA A 120 -1.01 11.37 -3.58
C ALA A 120 0.32 11.58 -4.32
N ARG A 121 1.41 11.78 -3.60
CA ARG A 121 2.73 12.07 -4.19
C ARG A 121 3.48 10.81 -4.67
N ASN A 122 3.05 9.62 -4.30
CA ASN A 122 3.77 8.38 -4.60
C ASN A 122 4.04 8.19 -6.11
N PRO A 123 3.03 8.35 -7.02
CA PRO A 123 3.25 8.19 -8.45
C PRO A 123 4.17 9.27 -9.05
N VAL A 124 4.10 10.50 -8.54
CA VAL A 124 4.97 11.61 -8.97
C VAL A 124 6.42 11.33 -8.55
N LYS A 125 6.63 10.93 -7.30
CA LYS A 125 7.95 10.54 -6.77
C LYS A 125 8.56 9.37 -7.55
N ALA A 126 7.72 8.44 -8.00
CA ALA A 126 8.12 7.31 -8.85
C ALA A 126 8.26 7.69 -10.35
N ARG A 127 8.04 8.96 -10.72
CA ARG A 127 8.10 9.47 -12.10
C ARG A 127 7.15 8.76 -13.07
N LEU A 128 6.01 8.29 -12.57
CA LEU A 128 4.97 7.67 -13.39
C LEU A 128 4.07 8.73 -14.04
N VAL A 129 3.89 9.86 -13.37
CA VAL A 129 3.15 11.03 -13.82
C VAL A 129 3.83 12.31 -13.30
N GLU A 130 3.54 13.44 -13.91
CA GLU A 130 4.03 14.75 -13.44
C GLU A 130 3.14 15.32 -12.32
N GLN A 131 1.85 15.04 -12.35
CA GLN A 131 0.88 15.52 -11.37
C GLN A 131 0.09 14.34 -10.78
N ALA A 132 -0.14 14.39 -9.46
CA ALA A 132 -0.84 13.32 -8.72
C ALA A 132 -2.24 13.01 -9.29
N ALA A 133 -2.96 14.06 -9.71
CA ALA A 133 -4.30 13.93 -10.29
C ALA A 133 -4.33 13.16 -11.63
N HIS A 134 -3.21 13.03 -12.32
CA HIS A 134 -3.13 12.31 -13.59
C HIS A 134 -2.88 10.80 -13.44
N TYR A 135 -2.65 10.32 -12.21
CA TYR A 135 -2.43 8.89 -12.02
C TYR A 135 -3.74 8.12 -11.85
N ALA A 136 -4.09 7.32 -12.85
CA ALA A 136 -5.39 6.64 -12.93
C ALA A 136 -5.71 5.72 -11.74
N TYR A 137 -4.70 5.15 -11.08
CA TYR A 137 -4.86 4.17 -10.01
C TYR A 137 -4.60 4.76 -8.61
N SER A 138 -5.00 6.01 -8.39
CA SER A 138 -4.88 6.71 -7.12
C SER A 138 -6.16 7.45 -6.78
N SER A 139 -6.54 7.44 -5.52
CA SER A 139 -7.64 8.27 -5.01
C SER A 139 -7.39 9.79 -5.17
N ALA A 140 -6.15 10.19 -5.41
CA ALA A 140 -5.78 11.58 -5.65
C ALA A 140 -6.31 12.15 -6.99
N ASN A 141 -6.78 11.31 -7.92
CA ASN A 141 -7.36 11.77 -9.20
C ASN A 141 -8.82 12.26 -9.08
N GLY A 142 -9.44 12.12 -7.89
CA GLY A 142 -10.80 12.59 -7.63
C GLY A 142 -11.93 11.78 -8.27
N GLN A 143 -11.62 10.68 -8.97
CA GLN A 143 -12.63 9.84 -9.65
C GLN A 143 -13.19 8.72 -8.76
N PHE A 144 -12.59 8.52 -7.59
CA PHE A 144 -12.93 7.42 -6.69
C PHE A 144 -13.73 7.92 -5.49
N GLU A 145 -14.85 7.25 -5.22
CA GLU A 145 -15.62 7.47 -4.00
C GLU A 145 -14.85 6.93 -2.78
N LEU A 146 -14.74 7.75 -1.73
CA LEU A 146 -14.06 7.41 -0.50
C LEU A 146 -15.00 7.58 0.70
N ASP A 147 -14.76 6.79 1.74
CA ASP A 147 -15.45 6.92 3.01
C ASP A 147 -14.87 8.10 3.81
N SER A 148 -15.75 8.79 4.54
CA SER A 148 -15.33 9.89 5.43
C SER A 148 -14.42 9.37 6.54
N PHE A 149 -13.41 10.14 6.92
CA PHE A 149 -12.59 9.84 8.09
C PHE A 149 -13.43 9.87 9.38
N PRO A 150 -13.11 9.05 10.38
CA PRO A 150 -13.65 9.17 11.73
C PRO A 150 -13.49 10.60 12.27
N LEU A 151 -14.45 11.06 13.09
CA LEU A 151 -14.56 12.46 13.52
C LEU A 151 -13.27 13.06 14.12
N GLY A 152 -12.45 12.28 14.82
CA GLY A 152 -11.18 12.74 15.41
C GLY A 152 -10.01 12.83 14.44
N LEU A 153 -10.16 12.33 13.20
CA LEU A 153 -9.07 12.23 12.21
C LEU A 153 -9.31 13.07 10.96
N LYS A 154 -10.38 13.90 10.94
CA LYS A 154 -10.62 14.80 9.80
C LYS A 154 -9.40 15.73 9.67
N PRO A 155 -8.70 15.74 8.51
CA PRO A 155 -7.66 16.73 8.28
C PRO A 155 -8.30 18.11 8.41
N GLN A 156 -7.82 18.94 9.31
CA GLN A 156 -8.19 20.35 9.31
C GLN A 156 -7.57 20.95 8.05
N ILE A 157 -8.40 21.30 7.08
CA ILE A 157 -7.97 22.11 5.94
C ILE A 157 -7.82 23.52 6.51
N VAL A 158 -6.62 23.86 6.95
CA VAL A 158 -6.24 25.26 7.13
C VAL A 158 -6.13 25.82 5.72
N LEU A 159 -7.16 26.52 5.28
CA LEU A 159 -7.09 27.36 4.11
C LEU A 159 -6.14 28.52 4.46
N ASP A 160 -4.87 28.29 4.25
CA ASP A 160 -3.91 29.38 4.26
C ASP A 160 -4.18 30.23 3.00
N SER A 161 -4.45 31.50 3.20
CA SER A 161 -4.83 32.47 2.17
C SER A 161 -3.72 32.78 1.16
N SER A 162 -2.66 32.00 1.15
CA SER A 162 -1.50 32.15 0.26
C SER A 162 -1.26 30.91 -0.62
N GLY A 163 -2.26 30.33 -1.25
CA GLY A 163 -2.16 29.47 -2.45
C GLY A 163 -0.99 28.50 -2.66
N ALA A 164 -0.12 28.28 -1.69
CA ALA A 164 1.05 27.43 -1.76
C ALA A 164 1.00 26.37 -0.64
N ALA A 165 0.64 25.14 -0.99
CA ALA A 165 0.77 23.99 -0.10
C ALA A 165 2.25 23.62 0.03
N GLU A 166 2.96 24.26 0.94
CA GLU A 166 4.33 23.87 1.30
C GLU A 166 4.27 22.69 2.28
N ALA A 167 4.56 21.51 1.78
CA ALA A 167 4.69 20.31 2.60
C ALA A 167 6.14 20.17 3.02
N ALA A 168 6.39 20.24 4.32
CA ALA A 168 7.70 19.96 4.92
C ALA A 168 8.26 18.62 4.44
N PRO A 169 9.59 18.50 4.22
CA PRO A 169 10.19 17.27 3.75
C PRO A 169 10.08 16.16 4.79
N PHE A 170 9.55 15.04 4.35
CA PHE A 170 9.48 13.81 5.13
C PHE A 170 10.90 13.28 5.37
N GLN A 171 11.41 13.42 6.58
CA GLN A 171 12.61 12.69 7.01
C GLN A 171 12.22 11.26 7.33
N ASN A 172 12.61 10.34 6.46
CA ASN A 172 12.49 8.90 6.66
C ASN A 172 13.39 8.48 7.83
N ASN A 173 12.88 8.45 9.05
CA ASN A 173 13.54 7.88 10.23
C ASN A 173 13.25 6.38 10.39
N ASP A 174 12.89 5.68 9.32
CA ASP A 174 12.83 4.21 9.30
C ASP A 174 14.13 3.62 8.75
N LYS A 175 15.26 3.94 9.43
CA LYS A 175 16.47 3.13 9.41
C LYS A 175 16.47 2.14 10.57
N SER A 176 15.44 1.32 10.70
CA SER A 176 15.53 0.18 11.61
C SER A 176 14.81 -1.02 11.02
N SER A 177 15.64 -2.00 10.70
CA SER A 177 15.35 -3.41 10.39
C SER A 177 15.02 -3.80 8.96
N PHE A 178 15.79 -3.35 7.97
CA PHE A 178 16.03 -4.15 6.77
C PHE A 178 17.53 -4.32 6.57
N GLN A 179 18.22 -4.96 7.53
CA GLN A 179 19.48 -5.61 7.22
C GLN A 179 19.16 -6.90 6.49
N SER A 180 19.36 -6.84 5.20
CA SER A 180 19.40 -7.98 4.29
C SER A 180 20.55 -8.91 4.71
N ASN A 181 20.22 -10.06 5.31
CA ASN A 181 21.09 -11.23 5.25
C ASN A 181 21.05 -11.79 3.81
N ASN A 182 21.82 -11.21 2.92
CA ASN A 182 22.07 -11.77 1.59
C ASN A 182 23.36 -11.23 0.98
N GLU A 183 24.46 -11.35 1.74
CA GLU A 183 25.82 -11.26 1.18
C GLU A 183 26.65 -12.43 1.71
N SER A 184 26.32 -13.67 1.28
CA SER A 184 27.25 -14.80 1.39
C SER A 184 26.78 -16.02 0.59
N ALA A 185 26.44 -15.84 -0.66
CA ALA A 185 26.19 -16.99 -1.54
C ALA A 185 26.55 -16.72 -3.02
N PHE A 186 27.57 -15.89 -3.27
CA PHE A 186 28.07 -15.72 -4.64
C PHE A 186 29.59 -15.54 -4.68
N GLN A 187 30.33 -16.42 -3.98
CA GLN A 187 31.75 -16.65 -4.25
C GLN A 187 32.03 -18.13 -4.09
N GLY A 188 32.21 -18.82 -5.20
CA GLY A 188 32.73 -20.19 -5.20
C GLY A 188 32.02 -21.10 -6.19
N LYS A 189 32.31 -20.95 -7.50
CA LYS A 189 32.38 -22.01 -8.53
C LYS A 189 32.69 -21.38 -9.89
N ASN A 190 33.92 -20.99 -10.06
CA ASN A 190 34.58 -20.92 -11.36
C ASN A 190 36.01 -21.40 -11.14
N ASP A 191 36.21 -22.69 -11.13
CA ASP A 191 37.46 -23.36 -11.42
C ASP A 191 37.09 -24.85 -11.46
N ASP A 192 36.95 -25.38 -12.68
CA ASP A 192 37.20 -26.76 -13.07
C ASP A 192 36.51 -27.05 -14.42
N ALA A 193 37.13 -26.55 -15.48
CA ALA A 193 36.89 -27.05 -16.81
C ALA A 193 38.11 -26.82 -17.70
N GLN A 194 39.24 -27.39 -17.28
CA GLN A 194 40.37 -27.75 -18.19
C GLN A 194 41.06 -28.98 -17.63
N SER A 195 40.77 -30.09 -18.20
CA SER A 195 41.61 -31.28 -18.46
C SER A 195 40.74 -32.52 -18.52
N LEU A 196 40.58 -33.03 -19.72
CA LEU A 196 40.82 -34.41 -20.11
C LEU A 196 40.15 -34.70 -21.46
N LYS A 197 41.03 -34.72 -22.45
CA LYS A 197 41.01 -35.57 -23.67
C LYS A 197 39.67 -35.98 -24.24
#